data_e83069bb045fe8a0038c4ded84ab8f47
#
_entry.id   e83069bb045fe8a0038c4ded84ab8f47
#
_cell.length_a   1.000
_cell.length_b   1.000
_cell.length_c   1.000
_cell.angle_alpha   90.00
_cell.angle_beta   90.00
_cell.angle_gamma   90.00
#
_symmetry.space_group_name_H-M   'P 1'
#
loop_
_entity.id
_entity.type
_entity.pdbx_description
1 polymer ?
#
loop_
_entity_poly.entity_id
_entity_poly.type
_entity_poly.pdbx_seq_one_letter_code
_entity_poly.pdbx_strand_id
1 'polypeptide(L)'
;TYGTDGLAHADNGKAVFVQGAVAGDTVEAEVVQDGKSFMRARTTEILEPSPDRIQPPCPFVGICGGCSWGNLSRTAQLAAKEQNLRSTLERIGKFSPDQVDELVQPIRHTKDDWGYRNKIELEPTVVNGRVRLGMHGVDPRKIVTVDSCPLFDKRFPKALKSVVGALNYLSGSHDLGLERVGIRASRRTKALEVALWTPTGSFPRSQVSRVLADAAHPTSVVRVMSKGEKKARRVSKVEMLAGEGSWTENIAEGQMRLSAPSFFQVNTKGAEILIELVMEALDPQEDELAVDLYCGAGTFTLPLARRCDFV
;
A
#
# COMPACT_ATOMS: atom_id res chain seq x y z
N THR A 1 -10.07 14.34 -8.20
CA THR A 1 -10.23 14.38 -6.72
C THR A 1 -9.09 13.64 -6.04
N TYR A 2 -8.97 13.77 -4.70
CA TYR A 2 -8.04 12.96 -3.88
C TYR A 2 -8.41 11.47 -3.86
N GLY A 3 -9.66 11.14 -4.19
CA GLY A 3 -10.18 9.78 -4.22
C GLY A 3 -10.08 9.11 -5.58
N THR A 4 -10.87 8.05 -5.75
CA THR A 4 -10.92 7.23 -6.96
C THR A 4 -11.77 7.83 -8.07
N ASP A 5 -12.62 8.81 -7.74
CA ASP A 5 -13.70 9.28 -8.60
C ASP A 5 -13.26 10.51 -9.39
N GLY A 6 -13.62 10.58 -10.66
CA GLY A 6 -13.59 11.80 -11.44
C GLY A 6 -14.55 12.85 -10.83
N LEU A 7 -14.28 14.13 -11.06
CA LEU A 7 -15.17 15.22 -10.65
C LEU A 7 -15.76 15.88 -11.89
N ALA A 8 -17.07 15.93 -11.94
CA ALA A 8 -17.85 16.69 -12.91
C ALA A 8 -18.83 17.61 -12.17
N HIS A 9 -19.55 18.44 -12.90
CA HIS A 9 -20.65 19.27 -12.40
C HIS A 9 -21.88 19.05 -13.26
N ALA A 10 -23.03 18.92 -12.62
CA ALA A 10 -24.31 18.91 -13.29
C ALA A 10 -24.76 20.34 -13.66
N ASP A 11 -25.75 20.49 -14.55
CA ASP A 11 -26.25 21.78 -15.03
C ASP A 11 -26.75 22.68 -13.88
N ASN A 12 -27.19 22.10 -12.78
CA ASN A 12 -27.62 22.81 -11.57
C ASN A 12 -26.46 23.19 -10.63
N GLY A 13 -25.19 22.98 -11.06
CA GLY A 13 -23.98 23.30 -10.30
C GLY A 13 -23.59 22.26 -9.23
N LYS A 14 -24.37 21.17 -9.03
CA LYS A 14 -23.98 20.13 -8.10
C LYS A 14 -22.70 19.43 -8.54
N ALA A 15 -21.79 19.18 -7.62
CA ALA A 15 -20.64 18.31 -7.84
C ALA A 15 -21.09 16.86 -8.08
N VAL A 16 -20.54 16.21 -9.10
CA VAL A 16 -20.80 14.81 -9.44
C VAL A 16 -19.50 14.03 -9.32
N PHE A 17 -19.44 13.09 -8.39
CA PHE A 17 -18.31 12.16 -8.25
C PHE A 17 -18.56 10.94 -9.12
N VAL A 18 -17.76 10.76 -10.17
CA VAL A 18 -17.97 9.74 -11.19
C VAL A 18 -16.94 8.63 -11.03
N GLN A 19 -17.39 7.49 -10.52
CA GLN A 19 -16.55 6.31 -10.36
C GLN A 19 -16.14 5.74 -11.71
N GLY A 20 -14.85 5.48 -11.90
CA GLY A 20 -14.28 4.89 -13.12
C GLY A 20 -13.89 5.90 -14.19
N ALA A 21 -14.27 7.17 -14.07
CA ALA A 21 -13.82 8.25 -14.94
C ALA A 21 -12.46 8.81 -14.49
N VAL A 22 -11.65 9.25 -15.43
CA VAL A 22 -10.48 10.09 -15.21
C VAL A 22 -10.73 11.48 -15.77
N ALA A 23 -9.94 12.46 -15.33
CA ALA A 23 -10.08 13.83 -15.84
C ALA A 23 -9.86 13.86 -17.37
N GLY A 24 -10.77 14.53 -18.09
CA GLY A 24 -10.74 14.62 -19.55
C GLY A 24 -11.49 13.51 -20.29
N ASP A 25 -12.03 12.51 -19.61
CA ASP A 25 -12.96 11.57 -20.24
C ASP A 25 -14.32 12.23 -20.54
N THR A 26 -14.93 11.86 -21.67
CA THR A 26 -16.37 11.98 -21.90
C THR A 26 -17.03 10.62 -21.66
N VAL A 27 -17.98 10.54 -20.73
CA VAL A 27 -18.56 9.27 -20.29
C VAL A 27 -20.08 9.31 -20.21
N GLU A 28 -20.72 8.17 -20.44
CA GLU A 28 -22.03 7.89 -19.91
C GLU A 28 -21.91 7.37 -18.47
N ALA A 29 -22.77 7.86 -17.57
CA ALA A 29 -22.71 7.46 -16.17
C ALA A 29 -24.13 7.37 -15.57
N GLU A 30 -24.35 6.28 -14.85
CA GLU A 30 -25.56 6.06 -14.05
C GLU A 30 -25.45 6.77 -12.71
N VAL A 31 -26.42 7.62 -12.36
CA VAL A 31 -26.50 8.24 -11.04
C VAL A 31 -26.89 7.17 -10.02
N VAL A 32 -25.99 6.87 -9.09
CA VAL A 32 -26.20 5.86 -8.03
C VAL A 32 -26.60 6.48 -6.70
N GLN A 33 -26.40 7.79 -6.55
CA GLN A 33 -26.82 8.56 -5.38
C GLN A 33 -27.04 10.02 -5.77
N ASP A 34 -28.21 10.56 -5.47
CA ASP A 34 -28.50 12.01 -5.57
C ASP A 34 -28.73 12.59 -4.17
N GLY A 35 -27.74 13.31 -3.67
CA GLY A 35 -27.77 14.00 -2.38
C GLY A 35 -28.12 15.49 -2.53
N LYS A 36 -28.30 16.18 -1.41
CA LYS A 36 -28.62 17.63 -1.42
C LYS A 36 -27.51 18.48 -2.06
N SER A 37 -26.23 18.19 -1.76
CA SER A 37 -25.07 19.01 -2.16
C SER A 37 -24.19 18.36 -3.23
N PHE A 38 -24.29 17.06 -3.47
CA PHE A 38 -23.49 16.35 -4.46
C PHE A 38 -24.25 15.11 -4.96
N MET A 39 -23.80 14.60 -6.10
CA MET A 39 -24.21 13.32 -6.68
C MET A 39 -23.04 12.35 -6.74
N ARG A 40 -23.35 11.05 -6.75
CA ARG A 40 -22.41 10.01 -7.14
C ARG A 40 -22.93 9.29 -8.36
N ALA A 41 -22.06 9.05 -9.32
CA ALA A 41 -22.37 8.32 -10.52
C ALA A 41 -21.31 7.23 -10.77
N ARG A 42 -21.67 6.24 -11.56
CA ARG A 42 -20.77 5.18 -12.01
C ARG A 42 -20.73 5.20 -13.54
N THR A 43 -19.55 5.25 -14.11
CA THR A 43 -19.33 5.15 -15.55
C THR A 43 -19.93 3.84 -16.07
N THR A 44 -20.80 3.94 -17.08
CA THR A 44 -21.34 2.81 -17.83
C THR A 44 -20.60 2.62 -19.15
N GLU A 45 -20.21 3.73 -19.79
CA GLU A 45 -19.47 3.72 -21.04
C GLU A 45 -18.51 4.91 -21.09
N ILE A 46 -17.35 4.71 -21.74
CA ILE A 46 -16.41 5.78 -22.05
C ILE A 46 -16.59 6.12 -23.54
N LEU A 47 -17.19 7.27 -23.82
CA LEU A 47 -17.46 7.72 -25.18
C LEU A 47 -16.21 8.25 -25.86
N GLU A 48 -15.47 9.12 -25.13
CA GLU A 48 -14.20 9.67 -25.57
C GLU A 48 -13.20 9.56 -24.42
N PRO A 49 -12.16 8.70 -24.57
CA PRO A 49 -11.15 8.56 -23.52
C PRO A 49 -10.23 9.78 -23.46
N SER A 50 -9.89 10.20 -22.26
CA SER A 50 -8.84 11.18 -22.01
C SER A 50 -7.50 10.72 -22.61
N PRO A 51 -6.67 11.62 -23.14
CA PRO A 51 -5.30 11.28 -23.56
C PRO A 51 -4.43 10.79 -22.40
N ASP A 52 -4.80 11.09 -21.17
CA ASP A 52 -4.14 10.64 -19.95
C ASP A 52 -4.62 9.29 -19.44
N ARG A 53 -5.67 8.72 -20.05
CA ARG A 53 -6.16 7.38 -19.71
C ARG A 53 -5.23 6.32 -20.27
N ILE A 54 -4.86 5.36 -19.44
CA ILE A 54 -4.07 4.20 -19.84
C ILE A 54 -4.82 2.90 -19.57
N GLN A 55 -4.45 1.85 -20.31
CA GLN A 55 -4.84 0.48 -19.98
C GLN A 55 -3.90 -0.03 -18.86
N PRO A 56 -4.39 -0.26 -17.63
CA PRO A 56 -3.55 -0.74 -16.55
C PRO A 56 -3.14 -2.21 -16.75
N PRO A 57 -1.94 -2.62 -16.30
CA PRO A 57 -1.52 -4.01 -16.35
C PRO A 57 -2.28 -4.91 -15.36
N CYS A 58 -3.04 -4.33 -14.44
CA CYS A 58 -3.83 -5.03 -13.44
C CYS A 58 -5.29 -5.09 -13.85
N PRO A 59 -5.88 -6.30 -14.01
CA PRO A 59 -7.29 -6.45 -14.39
C PRO A 59 -8.27 -6.06 -13.29
N PHE A 60 -7.78 -5.82 -12.06
CA PHE A 60 -8.61 -5.49 -10.90
C PHE A 60 -8.71 -3.98 -10.64
N VAL A 61 -8.13 -3.12 -11.49
CA VAL A 61 -8.30 -1.67 -11.35
C VAL A 61 -9.78 -1.30 -11.52
N GLY A 62 -10.29 -0.48 -10.60
CA GLY A 62 -11.72 -0.13 -10.54
C GLY A 62 -12.59 -1.12 -9.75
N ILE A 63 -12.06 -2.30 -9.40
CA ILE A 63 -12.76 -3.31 -8.57
C ILE A 63 -12.05 -3.45 -7.22
N CYS A 64 -10.72 -3.64 -7.24
CA CYS A 64 -9.86 -3.64 -6.06
C CYS A 64 -9.61 -2.20 -5.60
N GLY A 65 -9.74 -1.95 -4.29
CA GLY A 65 -9.50 -0.63 -3.68
C GLY A 65 -8.02 -0.24 -3.55
N GLY A 66 -7.09 -1.10 -3.97
CA GLY A 66 -5.66 -0.87 -3.77
C GLY A 66 -5.01 0.13 -4.73
N CYS A 67 -5.63 0.44 -5.87
CA CYS A 67 -5.09 1.29 -6.93
C CYS A 67 -6.13 2.29 -7.43
N SER A 68 -6.22 3.43 -6.77
CA SER A 68 -7.24 4.45 -7.10
C SER A 68 -7.05 5.07 -8.49
N TRP A 69 -5.82 5.20 -8.96
CA TRP A 69 -5.45 5.88 -10.21
C TRP A 69 -4.70 4.97 -11.18
N GLY A 70 -4.97 3.66 -11.13
CA GLY A 70 -4.26 2.69 -11.99
C GLY A 70 -4.54 2.84 -13.48
N ASN A 71 -5.61 3.51 -13.85
CA ASN A 71 -6.03 3.84 -15.21
C ASN A 71 -5.59 5.24 -15.69
N LEU A 72 -4.78 5.95 -14.89
CA LEU A 72 -4.28 7.27 -15.21
C LEU A 72 -2.77 7.21 -15.51
N SER A 73 -2.30 7.94 -16.51
CA SER A 73 -0.89 8.01 -16.87
C SER A 73 -0.03 8.50 -15.70
N ARG A 74 1.22 8.07 -15.64
CA ARG A 74 2.14 8.50 -14.57
C ARG A 74 2.29 10.01 -14.50
N THR A 75 2.43 10.66 -15.64
CA THR A 75 2.54 12.12 -15.74
C THR A 75 1.32 12.81 -15.15
N ALA A 76 0.12 12.36 -15.54
CA ALA A 76 -1.12 12.91 -15.00
C ALA A 76 -1.31 12.63 -13.50
N GLN A 77 -0.87 11.44 -13.00
CA GLN A 77 -0.87 11.17 -11.56
C GLN A 77 0.02 12.15 -10.78
N LEU A 78 1.22 12.46 -11.28
CA LEU A 78 2.13 13.41 -10.64
C LEU A 78 1.55 14.83 -10.66
N ALA A 79 1.07 15.29 -11.83
CA ALA A 79 0.42 16.59 -11.97
C ALA A 79 -0.79 16.75 -11.05
N ALA A 80 -1.65 15.72 -10.96
CA ALA A 80 -2.80 15.74 -10.07
C ALA A 80 -2.42 15.79 -8.59
N LYS A 81 -1.35 15.11 -8.17
CA LYS A 81 -0.84 15.17 -6.79
C LYS A 81 -0.31 16.55 -6.44
N GLU A 82 0.46 17.15 -7.33
CA GLU A 82 0.97 18.51 -7.14
C GLU A 82 -0.17 19.51 -7.07
N GLN A 83 -1.12 19.46 -8.04
CA GLN A 83 -2.29 20.33 -8.04
C GLN A 83 -3.15 20.18 -6.76
N ASN A 84 -3.30 18.97 -6.25
CA ASN A 84 -4.01 18.73 -5.00
C ASN A 84 -3.32 19.39 -3.80
N LEU A 85 -1.99 19.33 -3.73
CA LEU A 85 -1.21 20.02 -2.69
C LEU A 85 -1.42 21.53 -2.78
N ARG A 86 -1.23 22.13 -3.97
CA ARG A 86 -1.42 23.56 -4.23
C ARG A 86 -2.82 24.01 -3.82
N SER A 87 -3.85 23.33 -4.30
CA SER A 87 -5.24 23.64 -3.94
C SER A 87 -5.52 23.52 -2.43
N THR A 88 -4.82 22.62 -1.74
CA THR A 88 -4.96 22.47 -0.28
C THR A 88 -4.35 23.67 0.45
N LEU A 89 -3.15 24.08 0.04
CA LEU A 89 -2.49 25.25 0.60
C LEU A 89 -3.32 26.52 0.40
N GLU A 90 -3.85 26.75 -0.81
CA GLU A 90 -4.68 27.91 -1.11
C GLU A 90 -6.01 27.88 -0.35
N ARG A 91 -6.77 26.80 -0.47
CA ARG A 91 -8.17 26.74 0.01
C ARG A 91 -8.27 26.53 1.51
N ILE A 92 -7.42 25.67 2.08
CA ILE A 92 -7.42 25.31 3.52
C ILE A 92 -6.37 26.11 4.26
N GLY A 93 -5.15 26.13 3.75
CA GLY A 93 -4.02 26.85 4.33
C GLY A 93 -4.14 28.39 4.22
N LYS A 94 -4.99 28.88 3.30
CA LYS A 94 -5.19 30.33 3.02
C LYS A 94 -3.93 31.05 2.53
N PHE A 95 -3.00 30.32 1.94
CA PHE A 95 -1.85 30.91 1.26
C PHE A 95 -2.31 31.57 -0.05
N SER A 96 -1.67 32.68 -0.42
CA SER A 96 -1.89 33.28 -1.75
C SER A 96 -1.29 32.42 -2.87
N PRO A 97 -1.75 32.53 -4.11
CA PRO A 97 -1.14 31.81 -5.24
C PRO A 97 0.36 32.04 -5.35
N ASP A 98 0.84 33.28 -5.18
CA ASP A 98 2.27 33.62 -5.23
C ASP A 98 3.07 32.91 -4.14
N GLN A 99 2.53 32.84 -2.92
CA GLN A 99 3.15 32.07 -1.82
C GLN A 99 3.19 30.57 -2.13
N VAL A 100 2.13 30.04 -2.74
CA VAL A 100 2.09 28.62 -3.12
C VAL A 100 3.12 28.32 -4.21
N ASP A 101 3.30 29.22 -5.21
CA ASP A 101 4.31 29.07 -6.25
C ASP A 101 5.74 29.12 -5.72
N GLU A 102 5.99 29.91 -4.67
CA GLU A 102 7.28 29.99 -4.00
C GLU A 102 7.56 28.73 -3.15
N LEU A 103 6.54 28.24 -2.42
CA LEU A 103 6.68 27.13 -1.47
C LEU A 103 6.69 25.74 -2.12
N VAL A 104 5.90 25.53 -3.16
CA VAL A 104 5.70 24.20 -3.74
C VAL A 104 6.77 23.90 -4.79
N GLN A 105 7.71 23.07 -4.42
CA GLN A 105 8.75 22.59 -5.32
C GLN A 105 8.22 21.46 -6.23
N PRO A 106 8.85 21.21 -7.39
CA PRO A 106 8.49 20.11 -8.27
C PRO A 106 8.48 18.76 -7.56
N ILE A 107 7.48 17.94 -7.85
CA ILE A 107 7.31 16.64 -7.20
C ILE A 107 8.49 15.70 -7.50
N ARG A 108 9.17 15.22 -6.47
CA ARG A 108 10.20 14.17 -6.56
C ARG A 108 9.54 12.80 -6.62
N HIS A 109 9.99 11.92 -7.50
CA HIS A 109 9.35 10.62 -7.69
C HIS A 109 10.33 9.52 -8.10
N THR A 110 9.94 8.27 -7.88
CA THR A 110 10.68 7.10 -8.36
C THR A 110 10.38 6.85 -9.85
N LYS A 111 11.25 6.12 -10.53
CA LYS A 111 11.07 5.75 -11.95
C LYS A 111 10.11 4.59 -12.17
N ASP A 112 9.84 3.77 -11.13
CA ASP A 112 9.01 2.57 -11.26
C ASP A 112 7.52 2.95 -11.10
N ASP A 113 6.71 2.67 -12.11
CA ASP A 113 5.25 2.82 -12.05
C ASP A 113 4.59 1.60 -11.40
N TRP A 114 5.16 0.43 -11.62
CA TRP A 114 4.69 -0.86 -11.13
C TRP A 114 5.85 -1.69 -10.54
N GLY A 115 5.52 -2.68 -9.71
CA GLY A 115 6.50 -3.59 -9.12
C GLY A 115 7.43 -2.94 -8.10
N TYR A 116 7.01 -1.85 -7.48
CA TYR A 116 7.80 -1.10 -6.49
C TYR A 116 7.46 -1.48 -5.04
N ARG A 117 6.30 -2.12 -4.80
CA ARG A 117 5.84 -2.42 -3.44
C ARG A 117 6.62 -3.57 -2.83
N ASN A 118 7.23 -3.31 -1.70
CA ASN A 118 7.91 -4.32 -0.90
C ASN A 118 6.96 -5.09 0.03
N LYS A 119 5.69 -4.66 0.19
CA LYS A 119 4.70 -5.30 1.08
C LYS A 119 3.32 -5.31 0.47
N ILE A 120 2.63 -6.44 0.62
CA ILE A 120 1.19 -6.57 0.45
C ILE A 120 0.58 -7.22 1.67
N GLU A 121 -0.61 -6.80 2.05
CA GLU A 121 -1.43 -7.42 3.09
C GLU A 121 -2.78 -7.80 2.49
N LEU A 122 -3.21 -9.01 2.79
CA LEU A 122 -4.37 -9.64 2.18
C LEU A 122 -5.24 -10.25 3.26
N GLU A 123 -6.54 -10.19 3.07
CA GLU A 123 -7.50 -10.89 3.90
C GLU A 123 -7.83 -12.27 3.31
N PRO A 124 -7.84 -13.33 4.12
CA PRO A 124 -8.29 -14.64 3.69
C PRO A 124 -9.82 -14.65 3.55
N THR A 125 -10.29 -15.31 2.53
CA THR A 125 -11.70 -15.63 2.32
C THR A 125 -11.83 -17.05 1.81
N VAL A 126 -13.00 -17.66 1.97
CA VAL A 126 -13.25 -19.01 1.48
C VAL A 126 -14.17 -18.92 0.26
N VAL A 127 -13.71 -19.45 -0.88
CA VAL A 127 -14.48 -19.52 -2.12
C VAL A 127 -14.50 -20.98 -2.56
N ASN A 128 -15.70 -21.57 -2.66
CA ASN A 128 -15.90 -22.97 -3.04
C ASN A 128 -15.06 -23.94 -2.17
N GLY A 129 -15.05 -23.71 -0.84
CA GLY A 129 -14.32 -24.54 0.14
C GLY A 129 -12.79 -24.37 0.11
N ARG A 130 -12.26 -23.38 -0.62
CA ARG A 130 -10.83 -23.12 -0.74
C ARG A 130 -10.46 -21.73 -0.21
N VAL A 131 -9.35 -21.66 0.50
CA VAL A 131 -8.80 -20.38 0.93
C VAL A 131 -8.33 -19.58 -0.28
N ARG A 132 -8.79 -18.34 -0.36
CA ARG A 132 -8.32 -17.33 -1.29
C ARG A 132 -7.84 -16.13 -0.51
N LEU A 133 -6.87 -15.42 -1.04
CA LEU A 133 -6.43 -14.15 -0.49
C LEU A 133 -6.95 -13.02 -1.36
N GLY A 134 -7.34 -11.93 -0.75
CA GLY A 134 -7.88 -10.79 -1.46
C GLY A 134 -7.61 -9.47 -0.75
N MET A 135 -8.00 -8.42 -1.41
CA MET A 135 -7.96 -7.06 -0.90
C MET A 135 -9.39 -6.50 -0.80
N HIS A 136 -9.59 -5.53 0.06
CA HIS A 136 -10.85 -4.78 0.06
C HIS A 136 -11.10 -4.17 -1.32
N GLY A 137 -12.31 -4.31 -1.80
CA GLY A 137 -12.75 -3.70 -3.05
C GLY A 137 -12.93 -2.20 -2.93
N VAL A 138 -13.35 -1.56 -4.03
CA VAL A 138 -13.85 -0.18 -4.01
C VAL A 138 -15.07 -0.07 -3.08
N ASP A 139 -15.93 -1.09 -3.04
CA ASP A 139 -16.84 -1.33 -1.90
C ASP A 139 -16.04 -2.05 -0.80
N PRO A 140 -15.71 -1.38 0.33
CA PRO A 140 -14.86 -1.94 1.37
C PRO A 140 -15.46 -3.15 2.11
N ARG A 141 -16.75 -3.44 1.89
CA ARG A 141 -17.43 -4.63 2.45
C ARG A 141 -17.14 -5.89 1.63
N LYS A 142 -16.60 -5.75 0.41
CA LYS A 142 -16.30 -6.85 -0.50
C LYS A 142 -14.81 -7.13 -0.53
N ILE A 143 -14.45 -8.41 -0.48
CA ILE A 143 -13.07 -8.86 -0.70
C ILE A 143 -12.94 -9.30 -2.15
N VAL A 144 -12.03 -8.67 -2.87
CA VAL A 144 -11.66 -9.02 -4.25
C VAL A 144 -10.49 -9.99 -4.17
N THR A 145 -10.73 -11.23 -4.55
CA THR A 145 -9.67 -12.24 -4.59
C THR A 145 -8.69 -11.96 -5.71
N VAL A 146 -7.40 -12.04 -5.40
CA VAL A 146 -6.32 -11.75 -6.36
C VAL A 146 -5.31 -12.89 -6.39
N ASP A 147 -4.88 -13.26 -7.59
CA ASP A 147 -3.82 -14.26 -7.80
C ASP A 147 -2.45 -13.61 -8.01
N SER A 148 -2.44 -12.33 -8.31
CA SER A 148 -1.24 -11.53 -8.52
C SER A 148 -1.52 -10.06 -8.18
N CYS A 149 -0.47 -9.31 -7.93
CA CYS A 149 -0.53 -7.87 -7.75
C CYS A 149 0.64 -7.22 -8.50
N PRO A 150 0.40 -6.52 -9.62
CA PRO A 150 1.47 -5.88 -10.39
C PRO A 150 2.23 -4.79 -9.63
N LEU A 151 1.70 -4.28 -8.51
CA LEU A 151 2.43 -3.36 -7.63
C LEU A 151 3.50 -4.07 -6.81
N PHE A 152 3.32 -5.38 -6.50
CA PHE A 152 4.27 -6.13 -5.69
C PHE A 152 5.59 -6.33 -6.43
N ASP A 153 6.68 -6.45 -5.68
CA ASP A 153 8.03 -6.56 -6.23
C ASP A 153 8.13 -7.64 -7.31
N LYS A 154 8.44 -7.21 -8.52
CA LYS A 154 8.51 -8.07 -9.72
C LYS A 154 9.57 -9.18 -9.66
N ARG A 155 10.48 -9.16 -8.69
CA ARG A 155 11.43 -10.25 -8.44
C ARG A 155 10.76 -11.47 -7.80
N PHE A 156 9.59 -11.28 -7.18
CA PHE A 156 8.84 -12.32 -6.51
C PHE A 156 7.47 -12.58 -7.17
N PRO A 157 7.43 -12.79 -8.49
CA PRO A 157 6.17 -12.82 -9.25
C PRO A 157 5.25 -13.98 -8.85
N LYS A 158 5.82 -15.04 -8.28
CA LYS A 158 5.09 -16.24 -7.86
C LYS A 158 4.74 -16.26 -6.37
N ALA A 159 5.29 -15.34 -5.56
CA ALA A 159 5.17 -15.40 -4.10
C ALA A 159 3.72 -15.47 -3.64
N LEU A 160 2.83 -14.58 -4.14
CA LEU A 160 1.42 -14.59 -3.77
C LEU A 160 0.75 -15.91 -4.14
N LYS A 161 0.92 -16.38 -5.37
CA LYS A 161 0.32 -17.64 -5.85
C LYS A 161 0.81 -18.85 -5.04
N SER A 162 2.09 -18.90 -4.71
CA SER A 162 2.70 -19.97 -3.89
C SER A 162 2.13 -19.97 -2.48
N VAL A 163 2.03 -18.80 -1.84
CA VAL A 163 1.46 -18.66 -0.49
C VAL A 163 -0.02 -19.06 -0.48
N VAL A 164 -0.82 -18.61 -1.47
CA VAL A 164 -2.24 -19.03 -1.60
C VAL A 164 -2.35 -20.54 -1.77
N GLY A 165 -1.52 -21.15 -2.61
CA GLY A 165 -1.50 -22.60 -2.83
C GLY A 165 -1.18 -23.36 -1.54
N ALA A 166 -0.17 -22.94 -0.79
CA ALA A 166 0.22 -23.51 0.48
C ALA A 166 -0.90 -23.42 1.54
N LEU A 167 -1.51 -22.23 1.67
CA LEU A 167 -2.59 -22.02 2.63
C LEU A 167 -3.85 -22.80 2.26
N ASN A 168 -4.17 -22.89 0.96
CA ASN A 168 -5.27 -23.72 0.48
C ASN A 168 -5.07 -25.21 0.81
N TYR A 169 -3.86 -25.74 0.60
CA TYR A 169 -3.51 -27.10 0.97
C TYR A 169 -3.67 -27.33 2.48
N LEU A 170 -3.10 -26.44 3.29
CA LEU A 170 -3.16 -26.53 4.75
C LEU A 170 -4.60 -26.45 5.30
N SER A 171 -5.44 -25.61 4.70
CA SER A 171 -6.84 -25.42 5.12
C SER A 171 -7.73 -26.63 4.80
N GLY A 172 -7.28 -27.56 3.97
CA GLY A 172 -7.97 -28.84 3.74
C GLY A 172 -7.94 -29.75 4.98
N SER A 173 -7.01 -29.56 5.91
CA SER A 173 -6.82 -30.41 7.09
C SER A 173 -6.90 -29.66 8.41
N HIS A 174 -6.78 -28.32 8.39
CA HIS A 174 -6.70 -27.49 9.58
C HIS A 174 -7.45 -26.17 9.42
N ASP A 175 -8.20 -25.77 10.43
CA ASP A 175 -8.60 -24.39 10.58
C ASP A 175 -7.39 -23.60 11.11
N LEU A 176 -6.81 -22.76 10.25
CA LEU A 176 -5.66 -21.94 10.61
C LEU A 176 -6.04 -20.65 11.37
N GLY A 177 -7.32 -20.33 11.47
CA GLY A 177 -7.79 -19.10 12.10
C GLY A 177 -7.18 -17.84 11.48
N LEU A 178 -6.92 -17.85 10.17
CA LEU A 178 -6.27 -16.73 9.49
C LEU A 178 -7.15 -15.49 9.49
N GLU A 179 -6.59 -14.38 9.92
CA GLU A 179 -7.23 -13.07 9.94
C GLU A 179 -6.64 -12.14 8.89
N ARG A 180 -5.35 -12.31 8.58
CA ARG A 180 -4.60 -11.55 7.59
C ARG A 180 -3.36 -12.32 7.18
N VAL A 181 -2.93 -12.11 5.96
CA VAL A 181 -1.66 -12.62 5.45
C VAL A 181 -0.85 -11.47 4.88
N GLY A 182 0.35 -11.26 5.42
CA GLY A 182 1.31 -10.30 4.91
C GLY A 182 2.41 -11.00 4.15
N ILE A 183 2.78 -10.44 2.99
CA ILE A 183 3.95 -10.88 2.24
C ILE A 183 4.84 -9.67 2.06
N ARG A 184 6.09 -9.77 2.48
CA ARG A 184 7.10 -8.72 2.38
C ARG A 184 8.29 -9.22 1.59
N ALA A 185 8.78 -8.42 0.65
CA ALA A 185 9.88 -8.79 -0.22
C ALA A 185 10.90 -7.66 -0.31
N SER A 186 12.18 -8.00 -0.39
CA SER A 186 13.25 -7.07 -0.71
C SER A 186 14.06 -7.57 -1.89
N ARG A 187 14.08 -6.79 -2.97
CA ARG A 187 14.97 -7.09 -4.11
C ARG A 187 16.44 -6.88 -3.80
N ARG A 188 16.77 -6.14 -2.76
CA ARG A 188 18.13 -5.78 -2.38
C ARG A 188 18.79 -6.87 -1.53
N THR A 189 18.05 -7.35 -0.52
CA THR A 189 18.53 -8.42 0.38
C THR A 189 18.07 -9.81 -0.07
N LYS A 190 17.17 -9.90 -1.07
CA LYS A 190 16.47 -11.12 -1.51
C LYS A 190 15.57 -11.72 -0.41
N ALA A 191 15.33 -10.99 0.66
CA ALA A 191 14.44 -11.44 1.74
C ALA A 191 12.98 -11.53 1.27
N LEU A 192 12.32 -12.62 1.66
CA LEU A 192 10.89 -12.83 1.51
C LEU A 192 10.34 -13.28 2.86
N GLU A 193 9.46 -12.47 3.45
CA GLU A 193 8.76 -12.80 4.69
C GLU A 193 7.30 -13.12 4.40
N VAL A 194 6.79 -14.20 5.00
CA VAL A 194 5.37 -14.52 5.06
C VAL A 194 4.91 -14.42 6.50
N ALA A 195 3.96 -13.55 6.76
CA ALA A 195 3.40 -13.31 8.09
C ALA A 195 1.92 -13.71 8.13
N LEU A 196 1.56 -14.51 9.11
CA LEU A 196 0.20 -15.02 9.33
C LEU A 196 -0.38 -14.41 10.60
N TRP A 197 -1.38 -13.55 10.47
CA TRP A 197 -2.12 -13.02 11.62
C TRP A 197 -3.22 -14.00 12.01
N THR A 198 -3.20 -14.39 13.28
CA THR A 198 -4.16 -15.35 13.83
C THR A 198 -4.52 -14.96 15.27
N PRO A 199 -5.64 -15.42 15.82
CA PRO A 199 -5.88 -15.41 17.26
C PRO A 199 -4.80 -16.20 18.00
N THR A 200 -4.72 -15.99 19.29
CA THR A 200 -3.95 -16.88 20.19
C THR A 200 -4.62 -18.26 20.27
N GLY A 201 -3.84 -19.33 20.47
CA GLY A 201 -4.36 -20.69 20.61
C GLY A 201 -3.53 -21.73 19.86
N SER A 202 -4.10 -22.92 19.73
CA SER A 202 -3.49 -24.05 19.01
C SER A 202 -3.24 -23.66 17.54
N PHE A 203 -2.11 -24.14 17.00
CA PHE A 203 -1.72 -23.84 15.63
C PHE A 203 -0.77 -24.92 15.11
N PRO A 204 -0.93 -25.43 13.88
CA PRO A 204 -0.11 -26.52 13.34
C PRO A 204 1.25 -26.02 12.84
N ARG A 205 2.11 -25.54 13.76
CA ARG A 205 3.37 -24.84 13.50
C ARG A 205 4.28 -25.55 12.51
N SER A 206 4.62 -26.80 12.82
CA SER A 206 5.58 -27.58 12.02
C SER A 206 5.09 -27.83 10.60
N GLN A 207 3.79 -28.07 10.43
CA GLN A 207 3.20 -28.31 9.12
C GLN A 207 3.12 -27.00 8.30
N VAL A 208 2.70 -25.89 8.92
CA VAL A 208 2.64 -24.58 8.27
C VAL A 208 4.05 -24.14 7.86
N SER A 209 5.02 -24.27 8.76
CA SER A 209 6.42 -23.96 8.49
C SER A 209 6.95 -24.71 7.27
N ARG A 210 6.79 -26.05 7.27
CA ARG A 210 7.29 -26.89 6.17
C ARG A 210 6.60 -26.57 4.84
N VAL A 211 5.27 -26.51 4.81
CA VAL A 211 4.52 -26.31 3.56
C VAL A 211 4.79 -24.93 2.96
N LEU A 212 4.90 -23.89 3.78
CA LEU A 212 5.25 -22.55 3.27
C LEU A 212 6.71 -22.47 2.82
N ALA A 213 7.63 -23.13 3.52
CA ALA A 213 9.03 -23.20 3.12
C ALA A 213 9.18 -23.89 1.75
N ASP A 214 8.50 -25.02 1.55
CA ASP A 214 8.56 -25.77 0.29
C ASP A 214 7.89 -25.02 -0.87
N ALA A 215 6.78 -24.31 -0.62
CA ALA A 215 6.01 -23.68 -1.69
C ALA A 215 6.54 -22.31 -2.15
N ALA A 216 7.04 -21.50 -1.22
CA ALA A 216 7.39 -20.09 -1.47
C ALA A 216 8.86 -19.76 -1.21
N HIS A 217 9.62 -20.67 -0.60
CA HIS A 217 11.02 -20.49 -0.20
C HIS A 217 11.28 -19.15 0.52
N PRO A 218 10.48 -18.79 1.54
CA PRO A 218 10.67 -17.55 2.26
C PRO A 218 11.92 -17.60 3.14
N THR A 219 12.55 -16.45 3.33
CA THR A 219 13.64 -16.30 4.32
C THR A 219 13.11 -16.23 5.75
N SER A 220 11.82 -15.92 5.90
CA SER A 220 11.15 -15.81 7.19
C SER A 220 9.67 -16.18 7.08
N VAL A 221 9.19 -17.01 8.01
CA VAL A 221 7.77 -17.28 8.25
C VAL A 221 7.47 -16.97 9.71
N VAL A 222 6.52 -16.08 9.94
CA VAL A 222 6.11 -15.67 11.29
C VAL A 222 4.62 -15.77 11.49
N ARG A 223 4.22 -16.10 12.72
CA ARG A 223 2.85 -15.98 13.19
C ARG A 223 2.72 -14.75 14.07
N VAL A 224 1.84 -13.85 13.71
CA VAL A 224 1.52 -12.65 14.49
C VAL A 224 0.22 -12.94 15.23
N MET A 225 0.30 -13.08 16.55
CA MET A 225 -0.87 -13.33 17.38
C MET A 225 -1.47 -12.02 17.84
N SER A 226 -2.78 -11.89 17.69
CA SER A 226 -3.54 -10.73 18.16
C SER A 226 -4.53 -11.13 19.27
N LYS A 227 -4.80 -10.16 20.16
CA LYS A 227 -5.81 -10.26 21.22
C LYS A 227 -6.76 -9.07 21.14
N GLY A 228 -7.98 -9.25 21.59
CA GLY A 228 -9.02 -8.21 21.63
C GLY A 228 -10.03 -8.33 20.51
N GLU A 229 -11.05 -7.48 20.56
CA GLU A 229 -12.11 -7.43 19.54
C GLU A 229 -11.59 -6.90 18.19
N LYS A 230 -12.24 -7.27 17.09
CA LYS A 230 -11.82 -6.96 15.72
C LYS A 230 -11.40 -5.50 15.49
N LYS A 231 -12.06 -4.55 16.17
CA LYS A 231 -11.78 -3.09 16.03
C LYS A 231 -10.65 -2.57 16.93
N ALA A 232 -10.24 -3.34 17.94
CA ALA A 232 -9.25 -2.93 18.97
C ALA A 232 -8.15 -3.97 19.17
N ARG A 233 -7.86 -4.77 18.17
CA ARG A 233 -6.84 -5.82 18.24
C ARG A 233 -5.46 -5.25 18.46
N ARG A 234 -4.74 -5.84 19.42
CA ARG A 234 -3.34 -5.55 19.68
C ARG A 234 -2.49 -6.79 19.43
N VAL A 235 -1.34 -6.58 18.81
CA VAL A 235 -0.34 -7.65 18.71
C VAL A 235 0.12 -8.05 20.10
N SER A 236 -0.04 -9.33 20.41
CA SER A 236 0.34 -9.89 21.72
C SER A 236 1.68 -10.62 21.65
N LYS A 237 1.99 -11.24 20.51
CA LYS A 237 3.24 -11.97 20.30
C LYS A 237 3.51 -12.12 18.81
N VAL A 238 4.78 -12.06 18.42
CA VAL A 238 5.28 -12.54 17.14
C VAL A 238 6.05 -13.83 17.38
N GLU A 239 5.67 -14.90 16.72
CA GLU A 239 6.25 -16.22 16.83
C GLU A 239 6.96 -16.56 15.52
N MET A 240 8.24 -16.87 15.58
CA MET A 240 8.99 -17.37 14.43
C MET A 240 8.56 -18.83 14.17
N LEU A 241 8.12 -19.11 12.96
CA LEU A 241 7.79 -20.46 12.51
C LEU A 241 8.95 -21.07 11.69
N ALA A 242 9.62 -20.27 10.87
CA ALA A 242 10.80 -20.67 10.10
C ALA A 242 11.69 -19.46 9.77
N GLY A 243 12.96 -19.74 9.53
CA GLY A 243 13.94 -18.76 9.04
C GLY A 243 14.34 -17.72 10.08
N GLU A 244 14.48 -16.45 9.65
CA GLU A 244 15.09 -15.38 10.45
C GLU A 244 14.14 -14.71 11.46
N GLY A 245 12.84 -14.91 11.34
CA GLY A 245 11.84 -14.30 12.21
C GLY A 245 11.64 -12.79 11.98
N SER A 246 12.22 -12.25 10.94
CA SER A 246 12.19 -10.84 10.56
C SER A 246 12.45 -10.65 9.07
N TRP A 247 12.09 -9.50 8.56
CA TRP A 247 12.40 -9.06 7.20
C TRP A 247 13.53 -8.03 7.22
N THR A 248 14.43 -8.13 6.27
CA THR A 248 15.55 -7.20 6.11
C THR A 248 15.43 -6.39 4.83
N GLU A 249 15.77 -5.10 4.90
CA GLU A 249 15.84 -4.20 3.75
C GLU A 249 17.10 -3.35 3.83
N ASN A 250 17.73 -3.12 2.69
CA ASN A 250 18.79 -2.15 2.57
C ASN A 250 18.21 -0.82 2.08
N ILE A 251 18.41 0.24 2.83
CA ILE A 251 18.14 1.62 2.42
C ILE A 251 19.48 2.36 2.35
N ALA A 252 19.47 3.58 1.76
CA ALA A 252 20.71 4.34 1.49
C ALA A 252 21.73 4.32 2.61
N GLU A 253 21.28 4.34 3.84
CA GLU A 253 22.12 4.48 5.03
C GLU A 253 22.44 3.13 5.73
N GLY A 254 22.01 2.00 5.20
CA GLY A 254 22.34 0.71 5.79
C GLY A 254 21.21 -0.32 5.76
N GLN A 255 21.41 -1.39 6.51
CA GLN A 255 20.44 -2.47 6.59
C GLN A 255 19.50 -2.26 7.77
N MET A 256 18.20 -2.32 7.49
CA MET A 256 17.14 -2.35 8.50
C MET A 256 16.64 -3.77 8.70
N ARG A 257 16.36 -4.14 9.95
CA ARG A 257 15.73 -5.39 10.32
C ARG A 257 14.38 -5.11 11.00
N LEU A 258 13.31 -5.63 10.42
CA LEU A 258 11.95 -5.25 10.76
C LEU A 258 11.11 -6.48 11.10
N SER A 259 10.33 -6.38 12.17
CA SER A 259 9.31 -7.39 12.48
C SER A 259 8.07 -7.22 11.61
N ALA A 260 7.31 -8.29 11.39
CA ALA A 260 6.14 -8.29 10.52
C ALA A 260 5.08 -7.21 10.83
N PRO A 261 4.72 -6.92 12.09
CA PRO A 261 3.75 -5.88 12.42
C PRO A 261 4.30 -4.45 12.30
N SER A 262 5.63 -4.28 12.20
CA SER A 262 6.23 -2.95 12.11
C SER A 262 5.85 -2.25 10.80
N PHE A 263 5.58 -0.96 10.89
CA PHE A 263 5.40 -0.14 9.69
C PHE A 263 6.76 0.13 9.02
N PHE A 264 6.78 0.07 7.72
CA PHE A 264 7.85 0.57 6.87
C PHE A 264 7.25 1.02 5.54
N GLN A 265 7.87 1.99 4.89
CA GLN A 265 7.41 2.53 3.60
C GLN A 265 7.37 1.42 2.55
N VAL A 266 6.22 1.24 1.90
CA VAL A 266 6.01 0.16 0.92
C VAL A 266 6.80 0.33 -0.39
N ASN A 267 7.36 1.50 -0.62
CA ASN A 267 8.26 1.81 -1.73
C ASN A 267 9.62 2.21 -1.17
N THR A 268 10.58 1.30 -1.18
CA THR A 268 11.92 1.53 -0.63
C THR A 268 12.64 2.70 -1.30
N LYS A 269 12.55 2.83 -2.63
CA LYS A 269 13.12 3.98 -3.34
C LYS A 269 12.43 5.31 -2.99
N GLY A 270 11.11 5.26 -2.78
CA GLY A 270 10.36 6.42 -2.29
C GLY A 270 10.75 6.81 -0.88
N ALA A 271 11.07 5.84 -0.01
CA ALA A 271 11.60 6.11 1.33
C ALA A 271 12.96 6.82 1.26
N GLU A 272 13.83 6.43 0.33
CA GLU A 272 15.13 7.09 0.11
C GLU A 272 14.98 8.54 -0.34
N ILE A 273 14.08 8.80 -1.30
CA ILE A 273 13.76 10.18 -1.72
C ILE A 273 13.23 11.01 -0.53
N LEU A 274 12.39 10.42 0.34
CA LEU A 274 11.91 11.10 1.54
C LEU A 274 13.05 11.40 2.51
N ILE A 275 13.99 10.47 2.70
CA ILE A 275 15.18 10.68 3.53
C ILE A 275 16.03 11.82 2.94
N GLU A 276 16.32 11.80 1.66
CA GLU A 276 17.07 12.85 0.97
C GLU A 276 16.43 14.22 1.20
N LEU A 277 15.12 14.35 0.93
CA LEU A 277 14.38 15.60 1.10
C LEU A 277 14.38 16.12 2.54
N VAL A 278 14.23 15.22 3.51
CA VAL A 278 14.25 15.60 4.94
C VAL A 278 15.66 16.04 5.33
N MET A 279 16.69 15.33 4.91
CA MET A 279 18.08 15.70 5.22
C MET A 279 18.49 17.01 4.53
N GLU A 280 18.06 17.22 3.27
CA GLU A 280 18.27 18.48 2.55
C GLU A 280 17.57 19.65 3.23
N ALA A 281 16.35 19.45 3.73
CA ALA A 281 15.57 20.52 4.36
C ALA A 281 16.02 20.85 5.80
N LEU A 282 16.48 19.86 6.55
CA LEU A 282 16.96 20.04 7.91
C LEU A 282 18.40 20.52 7.97
N ASP A 283 19.22 20.12 6.98
CA ASP A 283 20.67 20.38 6.93
C ASP A 283 21.36 20.17 8.30
N PRO A 284 21.17 18.96 8.91
CA PRO A 284 21.59 18.74 10.29
C PRO A 284 23.09 18.79 10.45
N GLN A 285 23.56 19.50 11.49
CA GLN A 285 24.99 19.67 11.80
C GLN A 285 25.42 18.71 12.91
N GLU A 286 26.72 18.41 12.98
CA GLU A 286 27.29 17.40 13.90
C GLU A 286 27.04 17.74 15.37
N ASP A 287 27.14 19.02 15.75
CA ASP A 287 26.95 19.51 17.12
C ASP A 287 25.48 19.74 17.53
N GLU A 288 24.54 19.41 16.65
CA GLU A 288 23.10 19.58 16.94
C GLU A 288 22.48 18.37 17.63
N LEU A 289 21.45 18.63 18.43
CA LEU A 289 20.54 17.64 18.98
C LEU A 289 19.31 17.50 18.05
N ALA A 290 19.15 16.32 17.44
CA ALA A 290 17.96 16.01 16.68
C ALA A 290 16.97 15.18 17.50
N VAL A 291 15.66 15.37 17.25
CA VAL A 291 14.59 14.56 17.89
C VAL A 291 13.65 14.04 16.82
N ASP A 292 13.56 12.72 16.69
CA ASP A 292 12.62 12.04 15.80
C ASP A 292 11.39 11.58 16.59
N LEU A 293 10.33 12.40 16.57
CA LEU A 293 9.05 12.07 17.21
C LEU A 293 8.28 11.07 16.35
N TYR A 294 7.82 9.98 16.99
CA TYR A 294 7.13 8.86 16.31
C TYR A 294 8.02 8.12 15.32
N CYS A 295 9.28 7.92 15.66
CA CYS A 295 10.34 7.37 14.81
C CYS A 295 10.00 6.05 14.08
N GLY A 296 9.05 5.27 14.58
CA GLY A 296 8.63 4.00 13.98
C GLY A 296 9.78 3.00 13.84
N ALA A 297 10.12 2.67 12.59
CA ALA A 297 11.25 1.80 12.28
C ALA A 297 12.60 2.54 12.22
N GLY A 298 12.65 3.83 12.52
CA GLY A 298 13.86 4.63 12.48
C GLY A 298 14.25 5.10 11.07
N THR A 299 13.29 5.25 10.18
CA THR A 299 13.55 5.65 8.78
C THR A 299 14.32 6.97 8.68
N PHE A 300 14.03 7.92 9.55
CA PHE A 300 14.75 9.21 9.63
C PHE A 300 15.77 9.24 10.76
N THR A 301 15.52 8.51 11.86
CA THR A 301 16.45 8.42 13.00
C THR A 301 17.84 7.96 12.58
N LEU A 302 17.93 6.90 11.75
CA LEU A 302 19.20 6.35 11.31
C LEU A 302 20.04 7.33 10.47
N PRO A 303 19.47 8.03 9.48
CA PRO A 303 20.19 9.09 8.75
C PRO A 303 20.59 10.28 9.63
N LEU A 304 19.75 10.67 10.60
CA LEU A 304 20.06 11.74 11.57
C LEU A 304 21.22 11.35 12.45
N ALA A 305 21.21 10.13 13.02
CA ALA A 305 22.28 9.63 13.90
C ALA A 305 23.64 9.48 13.23
N ARG A 306 23.74 9.70 11.92
CA ARG A 306 24.98 9.75 11.18
C ARG A 306 25.48 11.17 10.93
N ARG A 307 24.66 12.17 11.22
CA ARG A 307 24.93 13.57 10.97
C ARG A 307 24.98 14.41 12.24
N CYS A 308 24.30 13.97 13.28
CA CYS A 308 24.26 14.65 14.58
C CYS A 308 24.88 13.75 15.66
N ASP A 309 25.56 14.35 16.63
CA ASP A 309 26.12 13.63 17.79
C ASP A 309 25.01 13.01 18.65
N PHE A 310 23.84 13.62 18.71
CA PHE A 310 22.71 13.15 19.52
C PHE A 310 21.40 13.13 18.73
N VAL A 311 20.70 11.97 18.79
CA VAL A 311 19.36 11.80 18.22
C VAL A 311 18.44 11.11 19.24
#